data_6f79db68a612c213f8fe30723c6958e0
#
_entry.id   6f79db68a612c213f8fe30723c6958e0
#
_cell.length_a   1.000
_cell.length_b   1.000
_cell.length_c   1.000
_cell.angle_alpha   90.00
_cell.angle_beta   90.00
_cell.angle_gamma   90.00
#
_symmetry.space_group_name_H-M   'P 1'
#
loop_
_entity.id
_entity.type
_entity.pdbx_description
1 polymer ?
#
loop_
_entity_poly.entity_id
_entity_poly.type
_entity_poly.pdbx_seq_one_letter_code
_entity_poly.pdbx_strand_id
1 'polypeptide(L)'
;AAKTLADAKNYSFGILRQQDRENTDKAVQDASKKLNKTLNTVEYDDPLTMVDALYAKEVQAIIMNKSFVDTVKSQYKTFSTDTRELDASKIESEVEELVDTDVTTKPFNVYISGIDVYGKIGQTSRSDVNIIATVNPVTKKVLLTSTPRDYYVPLYSKGGKSYSGGIPDKLTHAGIYGVDCSINTLEKLYNIDTVSYTHL
;
A
#
# COMPACT_ATOMS: atom_id res chain seq x y z
N ALA A 1 -8.42 -27.09 -10.63
CA ALA A 1 -8.17 -25.81 -9.97
C ALA A 1 -9.47 -25.01 -9.91
N ALA A 2 -9.72 -24.31 -8.80
CA ALA A 2 -10.90 -23.47 -8.60
C ALA A 2 -11.02 -22.42 -9.72
N LYS A 3 -12.25 -22.15 -10.16
CA LYS A 3 -12.55 -21.09 -11.15
C LYS A 3 -13.17 -19.85 -10.50
N THR A 4 -13.79 -20.03 -9.36
CA THR A 4 -14.48 -19.01 -8.58
C THR A 4 -14.06 -19.08 -7.11
N LEU A 5 -14.36 -18.04 -6.34
CA LEU A 5 -14.17 -18.08 -4.89
C LEU A 5 -14.95 -19.22 -4.23
N ALA A 6 -16.16 -19.51 -4.73
CA ALA A 6 -17.00 -20.60 -4.21
C ALA A 6 -16.34 -21.98 -4.33
N ASP A 7 -15.59 -22.21 -5.42
CA ASP A 7 -14.86 -23.47 -5.62
C ASP A 7 -13.70 -23.62 -4.62
N ALA A 8 -13.19 -22.49 -4.10
CA ALA A 8 -12.08 -22.43 -3.16
C ALA A 8 -12.52 -22.49 -1.68
N LYS A 9 -13.80 -22.76 -1.40
CA LYS A 9 -14.40 -22.75 -0.05
C LYS A 9 -13.61 -23.55 1.00
N ASN A 10 -12.91 -24.60 0.59
CA ASN A 10 -12.15 -25.48 1.48
C ASN A 10 -10.62 -25.30 1.36
N TYR A 11 -10.17 -24.26 0.66
CA TYR A 11 -8.74 -24.00 0.49
C TYR A 11 -8.14 -23.37 1.75
N SER A 12 -6.84 -23.55 1.92
CA SER A 12 -6.01 -22.74 2.79
C SER A 12 -5.54 -21.52 2.00
N PHE A 13 -5.68 -20.34 2.58
CA PHE A 13 -5.33 -19.06 1.98
C PHE A 13 -4.09 -18.49 2.65
N GLY A 14 -3.03 -18.25 1.88
CA GLY A 14 -1.89 -17.46 2.33
C GLY A 14 -2.28 -15.98 2.46
N ILE A 15 -1.85 -15.35 3.55
CA ILE A 15 -2.05 -13.93 3.82
C ILE A 15 -0.77 -13.31 4.36
N LEU A 16 -0.62 -11.99 4.23
CA LEU A 16 0.51 -11.28 4.83
C LEU A 16 0.27 -11.02 6.31
N ARG A 17 1.29 -11.30 7.14
CA ARG A 17 1.22 -11.16 8.61
C ARG A 17 1.14 -9.72 9.05
N GLN A 18 1.96 -8.84 8.46
CA GLN A 18 2.12 -7.46 8.88
C GLN A 18 1.87 -6.45 7.75
N GLN A 19 2.41 -6.71 6.57
CA GLN A 19 2.27 -5.82 5.42
C GLN A 19 0.82 -5.76 4.96
N ASP A 20 0.28 -4.55 4.81
CA ASP A 20 -1.11 -4.32 4.38
C ASP A 20 -2.15 -5.09 5.21
N ARG A 21 -1.86 -5.29 6.52
CA ARG A 21 -2.66 -6.16 7.39
C ARG A 21 -4.11 -5.71 7.48
N GLU A 22 -4.36 -4.43 7.64
CA GLU A 22 -5.72 -3.90 7.77
C GLU A 22 -6.58 -4.20 6.54
N ASN A 23 -6.03 -3.96 5.34
CA ASN A 23 -6.74 -4.27 4.10
C ASN A 23 -6.84 -5.77 3.86
N THR A 24 -5.82 -6.53 4.24
CA THR A 24 -5.83 -7.99 4.21
C THR A 24 -6.97 -8.54 5.09
N ASP A 25 -7.12 -8.05 6.32
CA ASP A 25 -8.18 -8.48 7.23
C ASP A 25 -9.57 -8.12 6.68
N LYS A 26 -9.74 -6.94 6.09
CA LYS A 26 -10.99 -6.55 5.40
C LYS A 26 -11.31 -7.50 4.23
N ALA A 27 -10.30 -7.84 3.42
CA ALA A 27 -10.47 -8.77 2.30
C ALA A 27 -10.81 -10.20 2.77
N VAL A 28 -10.17 -10.69 3.84
CA VAL A 28 -10.48 -11.99 4.47
C VAL A 28 -11.92 -12.01 5.00
N GLN A 29 -12.36 -10.93 5.65
CA GLN A 29 -13.73 -10.82 6.15
C GLN A 29 -14.75 -10.80 5.01
N ASP A 30 -14.50 -10.05 3.93
CA ASP A 30 -15.37 -9.98 2.77
C ASP A 30 -15.50 -11.35 2.08
N ALA A 31 -14.37 -12.01 1.83
CA ALA A 31 -14.36 -13.36 1.25
C ALA A 31 -15.06 -14.38 2.17
N SER A 32 -14.87 -14.29 3.50
CA SER A 32 -15.56 -15.15 4.47
C SER A 32 -17.08 -14.95 4.45
N LYS A 33 -17.54 -13.69 4.33
CA LYS A 33 -18.97 -13.37 4.19
C LYS A 33 -19.55 -13.93 2.89
N LYS A 34 -18.86 -13.74 1.75
CA LYS A 34 -19.29 -14.27 0.44
C LYS A 34 -19.41 -15.78 0.44
N LEU A 35 -18.56 -16.48 1.17
CA LEU A 35 -18.57 -17.94 1.31
C LEU A 35 -19.48 -18.47 2.41
N ASN A 36 -20.00 -17.58 3.26
CA ASN A 36 -20.68 -17.94 4.51
C ASN A 36 -19.87 -18.94 5.35
N LYS A 37 -18.55 -18.72 5.42
CA LYS A 37 -17.59 -19.59 6.10
C LYS A 37 -16.32 -18.83 6.46
N THR A 38 -15.79 -19.02 7.68
CA THR A 38 -14.48 -18.52 8.05
C THR A 38 -13.41 -19.18 7.19
N LEU A 39 -12.53 -18.37 6.58
CA LEU A 39 -11.42 -18.88 5.80
C LEU A 39 -10.35 -19.51 6.70
N ASN A 40 -9.74 -20.57 6.20
CA ASN A 40 -8.50 -21.10 6.77
C ASN A 40 -7.33 -20.29 6.23
N THR A 41 -6.63 -19.52 7.07
CA THR A 41 -5.55 -18.63 6.66
C THR A 41 -4.21 -19.06 7.24
N VAL A 42 -3.14 -18.90 6.46
CA VAL A 42 -1.74 -19.13 6.85
C VAL A 42 -0.97 -17.83 6.63
N GLU A 43 -0.24 -17.37 7.64
CA GLU A 43 0.46 -16.08 7.61
C GLU A 43 1.89 -16.22 7.10
N TYR A 44 2.31 -15.27 6.25
CA TYR A 44 3.64 -15.14 5.69
C TYR A 44 4.19 -13.73 5.92
N ASP A 45 5.52 -13.62 6.02
CA ASP A 45 6.16 -12.35 6.37
C ASP A 45 6.29 -11.40 5.16
N ASP A 46 6.34 -11.95 3.93
CA ASP A 46 6.47 -11.18 2.71
C ASP A 46 5.73 -11.84 1.52
N PRO A 47 5.44 -11.06 0.44
CA PRO A 47 4.70 -11.56 -0.71
C PRO A 47 5.40 -12.70 -1.46
N LEU A 48 6.73 -12.73 -1.50
CA LEU A 48 7.48 -13.73 -2.25
C LEU A 48 7.42 -15.07 -1.55
N THR A 49 7.66 -15.11 -0.23
CA THR A 49 7.52 -16.32 0.59
C THR A 49 6.09 -16.90 0.52
N MET A 50 5.08 -16.01 0.50
CA MET A 50 3.68 -16.43 0.33
C MET A 50 3.43 -17.06 -1.06
N VAL A 51 4.05 -16.52 -2.10
CA VAL A 51 3.96 -17.09 -3.47
C VAL A 51 4.73 -18.40 -3.58
N ASP A 52 5.89 -18.53 -2.93
CA ASP A 52 6.61 -19.81 -2.84
C ASP A 52 5.72 -20.90 -2.26
N ALA A 53 5.03 -20.62 -1.16
CA ALA A 53 4.11 -21.56 -0.53
C ALA A 53 2.91 -21.92 -1.45
N LEU A 54 2.43 -20.97 -2.26
CA LEU A 54 1.42 -21.26 -3.28
C LEU A 54 1.93 -22.21 -4.34
N TYR A 55 3.15 -22.00 -4.88
CA TYR A 55 3.77 -22.89 -5.87
C TYR A 55 4.12 -24.25 -5.27
N ALA A 56 4.55 -24.30 -4.02
CA ALA A 56 4.78 -25.54 -3.26
C ALA A 56 3.49 -26.27 -2.90
N LYS A 57 2.30 -25.64 -3.12
CA LYS A 57 0.97 -26.18 -2.75
C LYS A 57 0.76 -26.33 -1.24
N GLU A 58 1.51 -25.63 -0.44
CA GLU A 58 1.30 -25.52 1.02
C GLU A 58 0.00 -24.77 1.32
N VAL A 59 -0.30 -23.76 0.49
CA VAL A 59 -1.61 -23.11 0.39
C VAL A 59 -2.14 -23.24 -1.03
N GLN A 60 -3.46 -23.22 -1.20
CA GLN A 60 -4.11 -23.40 -2.50
C GLN A 60 -4.56 -22.07 -3.11
N ALA A 61 -4.59 -21.00 -2.32
CA ALA A 61 -4.89 -19.65 -2.75
C ALA A 61 -4.12 -18.64 -1.88
N ILE A 62 -4.04 -17.41 -2.33
CA ILE A 62 -3.49 -16.29 -1.55
C ILE A 62 -4.44 -15.10 -1.62
N ILE A 63 -4.45 -14.28 -0.57
CA ILE A 63 -5.12 -12.97 -0.55
C ILE A 63 -4.03 -11.91 -0.48
N MET A 64 -4.00 -11.05 -1.49
CA MET A 64 -2.92 -10.09 -1.66
C MET A 64 -3.45 -8.83 -2.34
N ASN A 65 -2.96 -7.67 -1.93
CA ASN A 65 -3.19 -6.42 -2.65
C ASN A 65 -2.62 -6.53 -4.07
N LYS A 66 -3.39 -6.07 -5.07
CA LYS A 66 -2.96 -6.12 -6.50
C LYS A 66 -1.67 -5.36 -6.77
N SER A 67 -1.35 -4.35 -5.99
CA SER A 67 -0.11 -3.58 -6.12
C SER A 67 1.16 -4.42 -5.87
N PHE A 68 1.07 -5.54 -5.14
CA PHE A 68 2.21 -6.47 -5.01
C PHE A 68 2.44 -7.34 -6.23
N VAL A 69 1.48 -7.43 -7.15
CA VAL A 69 1.58 -8.32 -8.32
C VAL A 69 2.82 -8.03 -9.17
N ASP A 70 3.18 -6.76 -9.37
CA ASP A 70 4.37 -6.42 -10.16
C ASP A 70 5.68 -6.78 -9.42
N THR A 71 5.69 -6.66 -8.09
CA THR A 71 6.81 -7.14 -7.27
C THR A 71 6.98 -8.65 -7.41
N VAL A 72 5.88 -9.39 -7.35
CA VAL A 72 5.87 -10.84 -7.55
C VAL A 72 6.34 -11.21 -8.96
N LYS A 73 5.81 -10.54 -10.00
CA LYS A 73 6.19 -10.78 -11.40
C LYS A 73 7.67 -10.51 -11.70
N SER A 74 8.30 -9.63 -10.96
CA SER A 74 9.74 -9.37 -11.13
C SER A 74 10.57 -10.63 -10.89
N GLN A 75 10.12 -11.50 -9.99
CA GLN A 75 10.76 -12.78 -9.65
C GLN A 75 10.07 -13.99 -10.33
N TYR A 76 8.73 -14.00 -10.40
CA TYR A 76 7.92 -15.06 -10.99
C TYR A 76 7.25 -14.57 -12.28
N LYS A 77 7.99 -14.57 -13.38
CA LYS A 77 7.53 -13.98 -14.68
C LYS A 77 6.23 -14.58 -15.19
N THR A 78 5.96 -15.84 -14.87
CA THR A 78 4.75 -16.56 -15.30
C THR A 78 3.61 -16.49 -14.31
N PHE A 79 3.75 -15.75 -13.20
CA PHE A 79 2.75 -15.71 -12.12
C PHE A 79 1.33 -15.46 -12.64
N SER A 80 1.14 -14.51 -13.56
CA SER A 80 -0.19 -14.20 -14.11
C SER A 80 -0.75 -15.24 -15.08
N THR A 81 0.08 -16.13 -15.60
CA THR A 81 -0.35 -17.24 -16.47
C THR A 81 -0.57 -18.52 -15.69
N ASP A 82 0.17 -18.71 -14.60
CA ASP A 82 0.10 -19.90 -13.74
C ASP A 82 -1.02 -19.78 -12.70
N THR A 83 -1.43 -18.56 -12.38
CA THR A 83 -2.47 -18.26 -11.41
C THR A 83 -3.68 -17.58 -12.06
N ARG A 84 -4.77 -17.49 -11.34
CA ARG A 84 -5.96 -16.73 -11.74
C ARG A 84 -6.57 -16.00 -10.56
N GLU A 85 -7.19 -14.88 -10.83
CA GLU A 85 -8.01 -14.18 -9.86
C GLU A 85 -9.33 -14.94 -9.68
N LEU A 86 -9.66 -15.28 -8.43
CA LEU A 86 -10.92 -15.94 -8.07
C LEU A 86 -11.98 -14.95 -7.65
N ASP A 87 -11.56 -13.83 -7.07
CA ASP A 87 -12.40 -12.73 -6.59
C ASP A 87 -11.56 -11.46 -6.43
N ALA A 88 -12.22 -10.31 -6.43
CA ALA A 88 -11.61 -9.02 -6.14
C ALA A 88 -12.54 -8.17 -5.29
N SER A 89 -12.01 -7.62 -4.20
CA SER A 89 -12.69 -6.65 -3.35
C SER A 89 -12.03 -5.29 -3.49
N LYS A 90 -12.85 -4.24 -3.68
CA LYS A 90 -12.38 -2.86 -3.61
C LYS A 90 -12.50 -2.40 -2.17
N ILE A 91 -11.38 -2.10 -1.55
CA ILE A 91 -11.32 -1.55 -0.20
C ILE A 91 -11.04 -0.06 -0.35
N GLU A 92 -11.99 0.77 0.09
CA GLU A 92 -11.82 2.21 0.09
C GLU A 92 -11.09 2.60 1.38
N SER A 93 -10.01 3.36 1.23
CA SER A 93 -9.34 4.03 2.34
C SER A 93 -10.02 5.38 2.56
N GLU A 94 -10.36 5.70 3.80
CA GLU A 94 -10.74 7.06 4.14
C GLU A 94 -9.47 7.92 4.04
N VAL A 95 -9.52 8.95 3.19
CA VAL A 95 -8.45 9.95 3.12
C VAL A 95 -8.58 10.83 4.37
N GLU A 96 -7.48 10.99 5.09
CA GLU A 96 -7.44 11.85 6.27
C GLU A 96 -7.73 13.29 5.87
N GLU A 97 -8.59 14.00 6.64
CA GLU A 97 -8.65 15.46 6.57
C GLU A 97 -7.29 16.00 7.00
N LEU A 98 -6.62 16.67 6.08
CA LEU A 98 -5.32 17.26 6.30
C LEU A 98 -5.46 18.49 7.21
N VAL A 99 -4.37 18.85 7.88
CA VAL A 99 -4.37 19.92 8.89
C VAL A 99 -4.94 21.22 8.33
N ASP A 100 -5.99 21.75 8.97
CA ASP A 100 -6.53 23.08 8.65
C ASP A 100 -5.51 24.16 9.05
N THR A 101 -4.90 24.76 8.07
CA THR A 101 -3.88 25.80 8.24
C THR A 101 -4.24 27.00 7.40
N ASP A 102 -4.10 28.19 7.97
CA ASP A 102 -4.20 29.44 7.21
C ASP A 102 -3.01 29.57 6.24
N VAL A 103 -3.20 29.02 5.04
CA VAL A 103 -2.19 29.01 3.96
C VAL A 103 -1.85 30.40 3.40
N THR A 104 -2.56 31.44 3.83
CA THR A 104 -2.31 32.83 3.42
C THR A 104 -1.26 33.52 4.29
N THR A 105 -1.12 33.11 5.54
CA THR A 105 -0.26 33.77 6.53
C THR A 105 0.79 32.87 7.15
N LYS A 106 0.63 31.53 7.06
CA LYS A 106 1.55 30.57 7.68
C LYS A 106 2.24 29.70 6.62
N PRO A 107 3.51 29.34 6.82
CA PRO A 107 4.15 28.32 5.99
C PRO A 107 3.40 26.99 6.06
N PHE A 108 3.33 26.28 4.94
CA PHE A 108 2.69 24.98 4.84
C PHE A 108 3.44 24.05 3.89
N ASN A 109 3.20 22.75 4.03
CA ASN A 109 3.81 21.71 3.21
C ASN A 109 2.75 21.05 2.34
N VAL A 110 3.13 20.74 1.10
CA VAL A 110 2.32 19.95 0.16
C VAL A 110 3.15 18.75 -0.29
N TYR A 111 2.59 17.55 -0.17
CA TYR A 111 3.22 16.36 -0.73
C TYR A 111 2.87 16.21 -2.21
N ILE A 112 3.88 16.04 -3.04
CA ILE A 112 3.75 15.80 -4.48
C ILE A 112 4.27 14.40 -4.76
N SER A 113 3.39 13.52 -5.23
CA SER A 113 3.69 12.13 -5.59
C SER A 113 3.63 11.93 -7.09
N GLY A 114 4.65 11.27 -7.65
CA GLY A 114 4.59 10.73 -9.01
C GLY A 114 4.41 9.22 -8.95
N ILE A 115 3.45 8.71 -9.72
CA ILE A 115 3.15 7.27 -9.80
C ILE A 115 3.57 6.71 -11.16
N ASP A 116 4.07 5.46 -11.19
CA ASP A 116 4.58 4.78 -12.40
C ASP A 116 3.47 4.04 -13.18
N VAL A 117 2.24 4.50 -13.12
CA VAL A 117 1.12 3.81 -13.80
C VAL A 117 0.24 4.80 -14.55
N TYR A 118 0.06 4.56 -15.85
CA TYR A 118 -1.01 5.20 -16.60
C TYR A 118 -2.37 4.74 -16.07
N GLY A 119 -3.13 5.61 -15.44
CA GLY A 119 -4.42 5.24 -14.88
C GLY A 119 -5.18 6.40 -14.25
N LYS A 120 -6.30 6.06 -13.61
CA LYS A 120 -7.13 7.03 -12.90
C LYS A 120 -6.43 7.49 -11.62
N ILE A 121 -6.50 8.78 -11.33
CA ILE A 121 -6.14 9.37 -10.04
C ILE A 121 -6.83 8.57 -8.93
N GLY A 122 -6.07 8.13 -7.92
CA GLY A 122 -6.57 7.29 -6.81
C GLY A 122 -6.31 5.78 -6.96
N GLN A 123 -5.60 5.34 -8.00
CA GLN A 123 -5.10 3.98 -8.07
C GLN A 123 -3.82 3.87 -7.22
N THR A 124 -3.80 2.94 -6.26
CA THR A 124 -2.61 2.68 -5.45
C THR A 124 -1.51 2.10 -6.34
N SER A 125 -0.33 2.72 -6.31
CA SER A 125 0.84 2.33 -7.07
C SER A 125 2.10 2.71 -6.30
N ARG A 126 3.27 2.29 -6.80
CA ARG A 126 4.54 2.76 -6.28
C ARG A 126 4.64 4.28 -6.43
N SER A 127 5.16 4.94 -5.40
CA SER A 127 5.46 6.35 -5.43
C SER A 127 6.91 6.55 -5.89
N ASP A 128 7.11 6.78 -7.18
CA ASP A 128 8.45 6.90 -7.76
C ASP A 128 9.02 8.31 -7.64
N VAL A 129 8.17 9.31 -7.48
CA VAL A 129 8.56 10.67 -7.16
C VAL A 129 7.95 11.05 -5.81
N ASN A 130 8.79 11.53 -4.91
CA ASN A 130 8.41 11.96 -3.57
C ASN A 130 9.01 13.35 -3.31
N ILE A 131 8.20 14.40 -3.42
CA ILE A 131 8.62 15.77 -3.20
C ILE A 131 7.74 16.41 -2.13
N ILE A 132 8.36 17.08 -1.17
CA ILE A 132 7.69 18.00 -0.26
C ILE A 132 7.92 19.41 -0.78
N ALA A 133 6.86 20.13 -1.10
CA ALA A 133 6.88 21.54 -1.41
C ALA A 133 6.51 22.34 -0.17
N THR A 134 7.48 22.99 0.46
CA THR A 134 7.29 23.90 1.58
C THR A 134 7.08 25.31 1.03
N VAL A 135 5.89 25.85 1.23
CA VAL A 135 5.50 27.19 0.77
C VAL A 135 5.46 28.15 1.94
N ASN A 136 6.16 29.27 1.81
CA ASN A 136 6.05 30.38 2.78
C ASN A 136 5.38 31.59 2.10
N PRO A 137 4.09 31.86 2.37
CA PRO A 137 3.33 32.93 1.73
C PRO A 137 3.83 34.33 2.11
N VAL A 138 4.37 34.49 3.32
CA VAL A 138 4.88 35.78 3.81
C VAL A 138 6.14 36.18 3.06
N THR A 139 7.11 35.26 2.94
CA THR A 139 8.39 35.52 2.25
C THR A 139 8.30 35.26 0.74
N LYS A 140 7.18 34.70 0.26
CA LYS A 140 6.93 34.30 -1.15
C LYS A 140 8.02 33.32 -1.68
N LYS A 141 8.48 32.43 -0.81
CA LYS A 141 9.48 31.42 -1.12
C LYS A 141 8.85 30.02 -1.15
N VAL A 142 9.34 29.18 -2.06
CA VAL A 142 9.01 27.77 -2.13
C VAL A 142 10.32 26.98 -2.07
N LEU A 143 10.36 25.98 -1.18
CA LEU A 143 11.43 24.99 -1.10
C LEU A 143 10.88 23.66 -1.59
N LEU A 144 11.57 23.02 -2.52
CA LEU A 144 11.25 21.66 -2.97
C LEU A 144 12.29 20.70 -2.40
N THR A 145 11.82 19.76 -1.57
CA THR A 145 12.65 18.70 -1.00
C THR A 145 12.29 17.39 -1.66
N SER A 146 13.19 16.85 -2.50
CA SER A 146 13.00 15.56 -3.15
C SER A 146 13.60 14.45 -2.30
N THR A 147 12.85 13.38 -2.08
CA THR A 147 13.31 12.18 -1.37
C THR A 147 13.44 11.03 -2.36
N PRO A 148 14.62 10.39 -2.47
CA PRO A 148 14.80 9.26 -3.38
C PRO A 148 13.81 8.12 -3.10
N ARG A 149 13.23 7.54 -4.15
CA ARG A 149 12.25 6.46 -4.02
C ARG A 149 12.78 5.20 -3.30
N ASP A 150 14.07 4.95 -3.42
CA ASP A 150 14.74 3.80 -2.80
C ASP A 150 15.23 4.09 -1.37
N TYR A 151 14.87 5.26 -0.79
CA TYR A 151 15.21 5.58 0.58
C TYR A 151 14.63 4.54 1.53
N TYR A 152 15.46 3.99 2.41
CA TYR A 152 15.11 2.84 3.26
C TYR A 152 14.69 3.31 4.63
N VAL A 153 13.39 3.30 4.92
CA VAL A 153 12.79 3.88 6.13
C VAL A 153 11.65 3.00 6.65
N PRO A 154 11.35 3.03 7.96
CA PRO A 154 10.12 2.45 8.47
C PRO A 154 8.90 3.15 7.83
N LEU A 155 7.95 2.38 7.32
CA LEU A 155 6.72 2.90 6.74
C LEU A 155 5.66 3.06 7.83
N TYR A 156 4.89 4.16 7.77
CA TYR A 156 3.90 4.52 8.78
C TYR A 156 2.51 4.64 8.19
N SER A 157 1.54 4.05 8.89
CA SER A 157 0.11 4.24 8.64
C SER A 157 -0.44 5.39 9.46
N LYS A 158 -1.73 5.67 9.27
CA LYS A 158 -2.51 6.62 10.05
C LYS A 158 -2.27 6.45 11.56
N GLY A 159 -2.12 7.58 12.26
CA GLY A 159 -1.87 7.61 13.70
C GLY A 159 -0.45 7.20 14.08
N GLY A 160 0.50 7.17 13.14
CA GLY A 160 1.92 6.91 13.39
C GLY A 160 2.26 5.46 13.73
N LYS A 161 1.33 4.53 13.50
CA LYS A 161 1.63 3.09 13.62
C LYS A 161 2.55 2.65 12.49
N SER A 162 3.56 1.86 12.80
CA SER A 162 4.41 1.30 11.77
C SER A 162 3.65 0.30 10.90
N TYR A 163 3.70 0.49 9.58
CA TYR A 163 3.05 -0.40 8.62
C TYR A 163 3.75 -1.76 8.49
N SER A 164 5.05 -1.77 8.74
CA SER A 164 5.93 -2.93 8.61
C SER A 164 6.43 -3.45 9.96
N GLY A 165 5.74 -3.14 11.07
CA GLY A 165 6.19 -3.53 12.41
C GLY A 165 7.51 -2.87 12.85
N GLY A 166 7.90 -1.75 12.22
CA GLY A 166 9.15 -1.03 12.47
C GLY A 166 10.31 -1.49 11.58
N ILE A 167 10.12 -2.51 10.75
CA ILE A 167 11.13 -2.95 9.77
C ILE A 167 11.18 -1.92 8.64
N PRO A 168 12.37 -1.36 8.31
CA PRO A 168 12.49 -0.44 7.19
C PRO A 168 12.15 -1.12 5.86
N ASP A 169 11.59 -0.32 4.93
CA ASP A 169 11.33 -0.72 3.56
C ASP A 169 11.63 0.46 2.62
N LYS A 170 11.62 0.24 1.32
CA LYS A 170 11.80 1.31 0.34
C LYS A 170 10.62 2.29 0.39
N LEU A 171 10.91 3.58 0.38
CA LEU A 171 9.89 4.64 0.40
C LEU A 171 8.87 4.48 -0.74
N THR A 172 9.30 4.04 -1.94
CA THR A 172 8.39 3.80 -3.07
C THR A 172 7.26 2.82 -2.74
N HIS A 173 7.48 1.87 -1.82
CA HIS A 173 6.48 0.91 -1.39
C HIS A 173 5.39 1.54 -0.52
N ALA A 174 5.64 2.71 0.08
CA ALA A 174 4.61 3.43 0.82
C ALA A 174 3.39 3.74 -0.06
N GLY A 175 3.60 4.09 -1.34
CA GLY A 175 2.52 4.34 -2.30
C GLY A 175 1.63 3.12 -2.57
N ILE A 176 2.17 1.90 -2.42
CA ILE A 176 1.41 0.64 -2.53
C ILE A 176 0.34 0.54 -1.44
N TYR A 177 0.65 1.05 -0.25
CA TYR A 177 -0.25 1.06 0.90
C TYR A 177 -1.22 2.25 0.89
N GLY A 178 -1.04 3.17 -0.06
CA GLY A 178 -1.85 4.36 -0.23
C GLY A 178 -1.09 5.66 0.02
N VAL A 179 -1.67 6.76 -0.42
CA VAL A 179 -1.07 8.09 -0.29
C VAL A 179 -0.82 8.46 1.18
N ASP A 180 -1.72 8.06 2.08
CA ASP A 180 -1.59 8.33 3.51
C ASP A 180 -0.33 7.69 4.10
N CYS A 181 0.02 6.47 3.66
CA CYS A 181 1.27 5.85 4.09
C CYS A 181 2.50 6.65 3.64
N SER A 182 2.49 7.16 2.40
CA SER A 182 3.57 8.00 1.90
C SER A 182 3.68 9.31 2.68
N ILE A 183 2.55 9.97 2.93
CA ILE A 183 2.47 11.22 3.71
C ILE A 183 3.00 10.98 5.13
N ASN A 184 2.40 10.05 5.89
CA ASN A 184 2.77 9.78 7.27
C ASN A 184 4.25 9.36 7.41
N THR A 185 4.78 8.63 6.43
CA THR A 185 6.19 8.24 6.41
C THR A 185 7.10 9.46 6.24
N LEU A 186 6.78 10.37 5.31
CA LEU A 186 7.57 11.58 5.08
C LEU A 186 7.43 12.61 6.22
N GLU A 187 6.24 12.77 6.78
CA GLU A 187 5.99 13.61 7.96
C GLU A 187 6.84 13.14 9.14
N LYS A 188 6.87 11.82 9.37
CA LYS A 188 7.69 11.23 10.44
C LYS A 188 9.18 11.38 10.16
N LEU A 189 9.61 11.20 8.90
CA LEU A 189 10.99 11.33 8.48
C LEU A 189 11.54 12.75 8.66
N TYR A 190 10.74 13.75 8.30
CA TYR A 190 11.16 15.16 8.32
C TYR A 190 10.64 15.93 9.54
N ASN A 191 9.82 15.31 10.38
CA ASN A 191 9.14 15.97 11.52
C ASN A 191 8.37 17.22 11.09
N ILE A 192 7.48 17.06 10.12
CA ILE A 192 6.64 18.10 9.54
C ILE A 192 5.19 17.63 9.48
N ASP A 193 4.26 18.58 9.30
CA ASP A 193 2.87 18.32 8.96
C ASP A 193 2.59 18.72 7.51
N THR A 194 1.73 17.99 6.84
CA THR A 194 1.33 18.20 5.45
C THR A 194 -0.13 18.65 5.40
N VAL A 195 -0.42 19.75 4.70
CA VAL A 195 -1.78 20.28 4.58
C VAL A 195 -2.50 19.85 3.31
N SER A 196 -1.78 19.29 2.34
CA SER A 196 -2.36 18.83 1.09
C SER A 196 -1.42 17.87 0.37
N TYR A 197 -1.95 17.16 -0.62
CA TYR A 197 -1.16 16.34 -1.52
C TYR A 197 -1.66 16.46 -2.96
N THR A 198 -0.81 16.09 -3.92
CA THR A 198 -1.17 15.96 -5.33
C THR A 198 -0.37 14.85 -6.00
N HIS A 199 -0.94 14.29 -7.06
CA HIS A 199 -0.27 13.34 -7.95
C HIS A 199 0.11 14.02 -9.27
N LEU A 200 1.28 13.65 -9.77
CA LEU A 200 1.77 14.01 -11.11
C LEU A 200 1.59 12.84 -12.07
#